data_ec7682c8e756268d61bd8611b99bb02f
#
_entry.id   ec7682c8e756268d61bd8611b99bb02f
#
_cell.length_a   1.000
_cell.length_b   1.000
_cell.length_c   1.000
_cell.angle_alpha   90.00
_cell.angle_beta   90.00
_cell.angle_gamma   90.00
#
_symmetry.space_group_name_H-M   'P 1'
#
loop_
_entity.id
_entity.type
_entity.pdbx_description
1 polymer ?
#
loop_
_entity_poly.entity_id
_entity_poly.type
_entity_poly.pdbx_seq_one_letter_code
_entity_poly.pdbx_strand_id
1 'polypeptide(L)'
;MDPARNNIAEENLVKFIRFGIYLTAFVPLIIFKDFISPFHFGKVLVFRSLIEIMGAAYLILVLNDRSFLPKRDNIFWAFLFFTSAFTLTTLTSVFKYHSFWGSLERMGGLWTFWHYFLFFIILT
;
A
#
# COMPACT_ATOMS: atom_id res chain seq x y z
N MET A 1 28.82 -11.81 10.05
CA MET A 1 28.01 -10.77 9.40
C MET A 1 28.29 -9.48 10.14
N ASP A 2 28.76 -8.45 9.44
CA ASP A 2 29.29 -7.24 10.08
C ASP A 2 28.13 -6.35 10.55
N PRO A 3 27.95 -6.10 11.87
CA PRO A 3 26.80 -5.34 12.39
C PRO A 3 26.74 -3.90 11.85
N ALA A 4 27.89 -3.31 11.53
CA ALA A 4 27.96 -1.97 10.96
C ALA A 4 27.37 -1.91 9.54
N ARG A 5 27.51 -2.97 8.75
CA ARG A 5 26.98 -3.04 7.38
C ARG A 5 25.46 -3.21 7.36
N ASN A 6 24.90 -3.91 8.34
CA ASN A 6 23.44 -4.05 8.47
C ASN A 6 22.78 -2.72 8.83
N ASN A 7 23.36 -1.94 9.73
CA ASN A 7 22.82 -0.64 10.12
C ASN A 7 22.76 0.35 8.95
N ILE A 8 23.77 0.34 8.06
CA ILE A 8 23.78 1.21 6.86
C ILE A 8 22.69 0.79 5.87
N ALA A 9 22.50 -0.53 5.68
CA ALA A 9 21.45 -1.03 4.79
C ALA A 9 20.03 -0.69 5.30
N GLU A 10 19.79 -0.83 6.60
CA GLU A 10 18.53 -0.48 7.25
C GLU A 10 18.25 1.02 7.15
N GLU A 11 19.25 1.85 7.40
CA GLU A 11 19.11 3.31 7.26
C GLU A 11 18.75 3.73 5.82
N ASN A 12 19.36 3.10 4.83
CA ASN A 12 19.06 3.35 3.42
C ASN A 12 17.65 2.89 3.05
N LEU A 13 17.18 1.74 3.54
CA LEU A 13 15.82 1.26 3.35
C LEU A 13 14.79 2.21 3.98
N VAL A 14 15.04 2.69 5.19
CA VAL A 14 14.17 3.66 5.86
C VAL A 14 14.11 4.98 5.07
N LYS A 15 15.25 5.48 4.58
CA LYS A 15 15.29 6.68 3.72
C LYS A 15 14.51 6.47 2.42
N PHE A 16 14.64 5.31 1.81
CA PHE A 16 13.91 4.94 0.59
C PHE A 16 12.40 4.91 0.83
N ILE A 17 11.94 4.25 1.89
CA ILE A 17 10.53 4.19 2.27
C ILE A 17 9.99 5.61 2.54
N ARG A 18 10.72 6.41 3.29
CA ARG A 18 10.35 7.81 3.58
C ARG A 18 10.23 8.64 2.30
N PHE A 19 11.16 8.49 1.37
CA PHE A 19 11.06 9.13 0.06
C PHE A 19 9.82 8.69 -0.71
N GLY A 20 9.51 7.38 -0.71
CA GLY A 20 8.30 6.82 -1.32
C GLY A 20 7.01 7.39 -0.72
N ILE A 21 6.96 7.60 0.60
CA ILE A 21 5.82 8.23 1.29
C ILE A 21 5.62 9.67 0.78
N TYR A 22 6.68 10.45 0.65
CA TYR A 22 6.58 11.80 0.08
C TYR A 22 6.12 11.76 -1.38
N LEU A 23 6.63 10.81 -2.16
CA LEU A 23 6.22 10.65 -3.56
C LEU A 23 4.72 10.31 -3.68
N THR A 24 4.17 9.48 -2.78
CA THR A 24 2.73 9.18 -2.73
C THR A 24 1.88 10.41 -2.50
N ALA A 25 2.35 11.39 -1.74
CA ALA A 25 1.64 12.66 -1.53
C ALA A 25 1.49 13.48 -2.83
N PHE A 26 2.39 13.30 -3.81
CA PHE A 26 2.31 13.97 -5.11
C PHE A 26 1.44 13.23 -6.14
N VAL A 27 1.12 11.94 -5.93
CA VAL A 27 0.30 11.15 -6.86
C VAL A 27 -1.03 11.81 -7.21
N PRO A 28 -1.79 12.44 -6.28
CA PRO A 28 -3.03 13.12 -6.61
C PRO A 28 -2.88 14.28 -7.61
N LEU A 29 -1.69 14.88 -7.68
CA LEU A 29 -1.41 16.02 -8.58
C LEU A 29 -1.12 15.60 -10.02
N ILE A 30 -0.84 14.31 -10.26
CA ILE A 30 -0.51 13.80 -11.58
C ILE A 30 -1.79 13.67 -12.41
N ILE A 31 -1.80 14.22 -13.63
CA ILE A 31 -2.92 14.13 -14.57
C ILE A 31 -2.43 13.42 -15.83
N PHE A 32 -3.07 12.29 -16.16
CA PHE A 32 -2.79 11.52 -17.36
C PHE A 32 -3.84 11.82 -18.42
N LYS A 33 -3.48 12.52 -19.48
CA LYS A 33 -4.41 12.96 -20.54
C LYS A 33 -4.85 11.82 -21.47
N ASP A 34 -4.03 10.78 -21.62
CA ASP A 34 -4.20 9.74 -22.64
C ASP A 34 -4.85 8.45 -22.14
N PHE A 35 -5.34 8.42 -20.90
CA PHE A 35 -6.02 7.26 -20.31
C PHE A 35 -7.54 7.36 -20.43
N ILE A 36 -8.22 6.19 -20.47
CA ILE A 36 -9.70 6.03 -20.51
C ILE A 36 -10.39 6.88 -19.40
N SER A 37 -9.76 6.97 -18.22
CA SER A 37 -10.15 7.88 -17.15
C SER A 37 -8.92 8.69 -16.72
N PRO A 38 -8.76 9.92 -17.22
CA PRO A 38 -7.54 10.72 -17.00
C PRO A 38 -7.33 11.09 -15.53
N PHE A 39 -8.38 11.05 -14.71
CA PHE A 39 -8.32 11.50 -13.32
C PHE A 39 -8.11 10.38 -12.29
N HIS A 40 -8.52 9.14 -12.56
CA HIS A 40 -8.52 8.07 -11.56
C HIS A 40 -7.59 6.90 -11.90
N PHE A 41 -7.70 6.34 -13.09
CA PHE A 41 -7.00 5.11 -13.46
C PHE A 41 -5.48 5.19 -13.29
N GLY A 42 -4.85 6.20 -13.90
CA GLY A 42 -3.40 6.37 -13.83
C GLY A 42 -2.89 6.61 -12.42
N LYS A 43 -3.63 7.40 -11.62
CA LYS A 43 -3.26 7.68 -10.22
C LYS A 43 -3.29 6.42 -9.36
N VAL A 44 -4.33 5.60 -9.50
CA VAL A 44 -4.44 4.35 -8.75
C VAL A 44 -3.34 3.37 -9.15
N LEU A 45 -3.00 3.30 -10.43
CA LEU A 45 -1.91 2.44 -10.91
C LEU A 45 -0.56 2.86 -10.31
N VAL A 46 -0.22 4.16 -10.40
CA VAL A 46 1.04 4.70 -9.84
C VAL A 46 1.07 4.50 -8.32
N PHE A 47 -0.03 4.79 -7.63
CA PHE A 47 -0.14 4.57 -6.18
C PHE A 47 0.12 3.12 -5.81
N ARG A 48 -0.54 2.15 -6.46
CA ARG A 48 -0.35 0.72 -6.21
C ARG A 48 1.10 0.30 -6.41
N SER A 49 1.70 0.67 -7.55
CA SER A 49 3.10 0.33 -7.85
C SER A 49 4.06 0.88 -6.80
N LEU A 50 3.85 2.12 -6.34
CA LEU A 50 4.65 2.70 -5.26
C LEU A 50 4.50 1.93 -3.95
N ILE A 51 3.26 1.57 -3.58
CA ILE A 51 3.00 0.81 -2.35
C ILE A 51 3.61 -0.60 -2.42
N GLU A 52 3.55 -1.27 -3.57
CA GLU A 52 4.17 -2.59 -3.76
C GLU A 52 5.70 -2.52 -3.60
N ILE A 53 6.34 -1.53 -4.20
CA ILE A 53 7.80 -1.33 -4.08
C ILE A 53 8.18 -1.00 -2.63
N MET A 54 7.46 -0.08 -1.98
CA MET A 54 7.68 0.27 -0.57
C MET A 54 7.39 -0.91 0.35
N GLY A 55 6.34 -1.69 0.06
CA GLY A 55 5.97 -2.89 0.81
C GLY A 55 7.06 -3.95 0.75
N ALA A 56 7.68 -4.16 -0.42
CA ALA A 56 8.81 -5.06 -0.56
C ALA A 56 10.03 -4.59 0.26
N ALA A 57 10.35 -3.29 0.20
CA ALA A 57 11.43 -2.71 1.01
C ALA A 57 11.14 -2.82 2.52
N TYR A 58 9.91 -2.57 2.93
CA TYR A 58 9.46 -2.71 4.32
C TYR A 58 9.53 -4.17 4.81
N LEU A 59 9.16 -5.14 3.96
CA LEU A 59 9.26 -6.56 4.27
C LEU A 59 10.72 -6.96 4.54
N ILE A 60 11.66 -6.49 3.71
CA ILE A 60 13.10 -6.72 3.92
C ILE A 60 13.55 -6.11 5.26
N LEU A 61 13.09 -4.88 5.57
CA LEU A 61 13.41 -4.20 6.82
C LEU A 61 12.93 -4.99 8.05
N VAL A 62 11.67 -5.43 8.05
CA VAL A 62 11.08 -6.22 9.15
C VAL A 62 11.72 -7.60 9.31
N LEU A 63 12.17 -8.22 8.20
CA LEU A 63 12.90 -9.50 8.26
C LEU A 63 14.30 -9.36 8.88
N ASN A 64 14.95 -8.19 8.67
CA ASN A 64 16.25 -7.90 9.25
C ASN A 64 16.15 -7.52 10.73
N ASP A 65 15.21 -6.63 11.06
CA ASP A 65 14.97 -6.18 12.43
C ASP A 65 13.47 -6.13 12.74
N ARG A 66 13.06 -6.96 13.70
CA ARG A 66 11.67 -7.04 14.16
C ARG A 66 11.19 -5.82 14.95
N SER A 67 12.05 -4.87 15.26
CA SER A 67 11.67 -3.61 15.91
C SER A 67 10.78 -2.74 15.01
N PHE A 68 10.86 -2.95 13.69
CA PHE A 68 10.02 -2.28 12.68
C PHE A 68 8.66 -2.93 12.46
N LEU A 69 8.25 -3.88 13.31
CA LEU A 69 6.88 -4.44 13.22
C LEU A 69 5.84 -3.35 13.51
N PRO A 70 4.70 -3.37 12.79
CA PRO A 70 3.67 -2.35 12.96
C PRO A 70 3.11 -2.39 14.39
N LYS A 71 2.86 -1.21 14.94
CA LYS A 71 2.22 -1.08 16.24
C LYS A 71 0.77 -1.55 16.17
N ARG A 72 0.40 -2.47 17.05
CA ARG A 72 -0.96 -3.05 17.11
C ARG A 72 -1.89 -2.19 17.97
N ASP A 73 -2.07 -0.94 17.57
CA ASP A 73 -2.95 0.00 18.24
C ASP A 73 -4.44 -0.25 17.87
N ASN A 74 -5.36 0.40 18.57
CA ASN A 74 -6.80 0.30 18.30
C ASN A 74 -7.14 0.65 16.84
N ILE A 75 -6.41 1.59 16.23
CA ILE A 75 -6.58 2.00 14.83
C ILE A 75 -6.20 0.85 13.89
N PHE A 76 -5.11 0.14 14.18
CA PHE A 76 -4.71 -1.05 13.43
C PHE A 76 -5.82 -2.12 13.42
N TRP A 77 -6.38 -2.43 14.59
CA TRP A 77 -7.48 -3.41 14.71
C TRP A 77 -8.75 -2.95 14.01
N ALA A 78 -9.10 -1.67 14.12
CA ALA A 78 -10.26 -1.11 13.42
C ALA A 78 -10.10 -1.22 11.89
N PHE A 79 -8.92 -0.88 11.37
CA PHE A 79 -8.66 -0.95 9.94
C PHE A 79 -8.56 -2.38 9.42
N LEU A 80 -7.96 -3.28 10.20
CA LEU A 80 -7.94 -4.72 9.91
C LEU A 80 -9.36 -5.29 9.85
N PHE A 81 -10.21 -4.97 10.84
CA PHE A 81 -11.60 -5.40 10.88
C PHE A 81 -12.39 -4.89 9.66
N PHE A 82 -12.24 -3.62 9.34
CA PHE A 82 -12.87 -3.02 8.15
C PHE A 82 -12.45 -3.72 6.85
N THR A 83 -11.15 -3.94 6.66
CA THR A 83 -10.62 -4.61 5.46
C THR A 83 -11.08 -6.07 5.39
N SER A 84 -11.15 -6.76 6.53
CA SER A 84 -11.67 -8.12 6.62
C SER A 84 -13.16 -8.20 6.29
N ALA A 85 -13.98 -7.29 6.80
CA ALA A 85 -15.40 -7.20 6.47
C ALA A 85 -15.61 -6.93 4.98
N PHE A 86 -14.81 -6.04 4.39
CA PHE A 86 -14.86 -5.76 2.96
C PHE A 86 -14.43 -6.96 2.11
N THR A 87 -13.46 -7.74 2.59
CA THR A 87 -13.04 -9.01 1.96
C THR A 87 -14.17 -10.03 1.98
N LEU A 88 -14.84 -10.21 3.13
CA LEU A 88 -15.98 -11.12 3.26
C LEU A 88 -17.14 -10.74 2.34
N THR A 89 -17.50 -9.45 2.27
CA THR A 89 -18.56 -8.97 1.37
C THR A 89 -18.20 -9.18 -0.11
N THR A 90 -16.93 -9.06 -0.47
CA THR A 90 -16.45 -9.33 -1.84
C THR A 90 -16.56 -10.81 -2.18
N LEU A 91 -16.22 -11.71 -1.25
CA LEU A 91 -16.32 -13.16 -1.46
C LEU A 91 -17.77 -13.64 -1.62
N THR A 92 -18.71 -12.99 -0.92
CA THR A 92 -20.16 -13.29 -0.99
C THR A 92 -20.87 -12.54 -2.12
N SER A 93 -20.19 -11.63 -2.81
CA SER A 93 -20.77 -10.83 -3.89
C SER A 93 -21.18 -11.67 -5.10
N VAL A 94 -22.29 -11.30 -5.70
CA VAL A 94 -22.78 -11.88 -6.97
C VAL A 94 -21.80 -11.58 -8.12
N PHE A 95 -21.20 -10.39 -8.13
CA PHE A 95 -20.23 -9.95 -9.13
C PHE A 95 -18.81 -9.88 -8.56
N LYS A 96 -18.22 -11.02 -8.24
CA LYS A 96 -16.91 -11.15 -7.59
C LYS A 96 -15.80 -10.39 -8.33
N TYR A 97 -15.78 -10.45 -9.66
CA TYR A 97 -14.77 -9.76 -10.46
C TYR A 97 -14.83 -8.23 -10.28
N HIS A 98 -16.03 -7.65 -10.37
CA HIS A 98 -16.22 -6.22 -10.16
C HIS A 98 -15.95 -5.78 -8.71
N SER A 99 -16.29 -6.62 -7.74
CA SER A 99 -16.03 -6.33 -6.32
C SER A 99 -14.54 -6.38 -5.99
N PHE A 100 -13.79 -7.26 -6.66
CA PHE A 100 -12.35 -7.39 -6.44
C PHE A 100 -11.55 -6.27 -7.12
N TRP A 101 -11.77 -6.04 -8.42
CA TRP A 101 -11.01 -5.05 -9.20
C TRP A 101 -11.60 -3.65 -9.14
N GLY A 102 -12.89 -3.52 -8.87
CA GLY A 102 -13.65 -2.28 -9.01
C GLY A 102 -14.09 -2.05 -10.46
N SER A 103 -14.73 -0.92 -10.72
CA SER A 103 -15.02 -0.50 -12.09
C SER A 103 -13.74 -0.08 -12.81
N LEU A 104 -13.69 -0.28 -14.13
CA LEU A 104 -12.55 0.10 -14.98
C LEU A 104 -12.19 1.60 -14.84
N GLU A 105 -13.17 2.44 -14.56
CA GLU A 105 -12.96 3.89 -14.40
C GLU A 105 -12.34 4.27 -13.06
N ARG A 106 -12.74 3.61 -11.95
CA ARG A 106 -12.38 4.02 -10.58
C ARG A 106 -11.37 3.11 -9.91
N MET A 107 -11.27 1.85 -10.35
CA MET A 107 -10.41 0.82 -9.73
C MET A 107 -10.53 0.73 -8.20
N GLY A 108 -11.71 1.09 -7.65
CA GLY A 108 -11.98 1.14 -6.20
C GLY A 108 -12.40 -0.21 -5.61
N GLY A 109 -11.89 -1.33 -6.13
CA GLY A 109 -12.21 -2.67 -5.62
C GLY A 109 -11.40 -3.08 -4.39
N LEU A 110 -11.66 -4.29 -3.89
CA LEU A 110 -10.98 -4.91 -2.73
C LEU A 110 -9.45 -4.80 -2.83
N TRP A 111 -8.90 -5.00 -4.01
CA TRP A 111 -7.46 -4.93 -4.26
C TRP A 111 -6.86 -3.58 -3.88
N THR A 112 -7.56 -2.47 -4.14
CA THR A 112 -7.13 -1.12 -3.74
C THR A 112 -7.18 -0.94 -2.23
N PHE A 113 -8.19 -1.48 -1.55
CA PHE A 113 -8.28 -1.40 -0.09
C PHE A 113 -7.15 -2.15 0.61
N TRP A 114 -6.70 -3.28 0.06
CA TRP A 114 -5.52 -3.97 0.57
C TRP A 114 -4.25 -3.13 0.42
N HIS A 115 -4.11 -2.34 -0.64
CA HIS A 115 -2.99 -1.41 -0.78
C HIS A 115 -3.07 -0.25 0.22
N TYR A 116 -4.26 0.27 0.51
CA TYR A 116 -4.43 1.25 1.58
C TYR A 116 -4.06 0.69 2.95
N PHE A 117 -4.43 -0.55 3.23
CA PHE A 117 -4.04 -1.23 4.47
C PHE A 117 -2.52 -1.44 4.55
N LEU A 118 -1.89 -1.89 3.48
CA LEU A 118 -0.43 -2.03 3.40
C LEU A 118 0.26 -0.68 3.59
N PHE A 119 -0.24 0.38 2.97
CA PHE A 119 0.28 1.73 3.15
C PHE A 119 0.19 2.20 4.60
N PHE A 120 -0.94 1.92 5.25
CA PHE A 120 -1.11 2.21 6.68
C PHE A 120 -0.09 1.46 7.54
N ILE A 121 0.18 0.18 7.26
CA ILE A 121 1.21 -0.61 7.96
C ILE A 121 2.60 0.02 7.80
N ILE A 122 2.94 0.50 6.60
CA ILE A 122 4.24 1.14 6.32
C ILE A 122 4.39 2.47 7.07
N LEU A 123 3.27 3.18 7.33
CA LEU A 123 3.27 4.47 8.04
C LEU A 123 3.39 4.34 9.57
N THR A 124 3.01 3.19 10.14
CA THR A 124 3.03 2.95 11.60
C THR A 124 4.32 2.38 12.09
#